data_6db06ac9699f8b1465549c8eae77405d
#
_entry.id   6db06ac9699f8b1465549c8eae77405d
#
_cell.length_a   1.000
_cell.length_b   1.000
_cell.length_c   1.000
_cell.angle_alpha   90.00
_cell.angle_beta   90.00
_cell.angle_gamma   90.00
#
_symmetry.space_group_name_H-M   'P 1'
#
loop_
_entity.id
_entity.type
_entity.pdbx_description
1 polymer ?
#
loop_
_entity_poly.entity_id
_entity_poly.type
_entity_poly.pdbx_seq_one_letter_code
_entity_poly.pdbx_strand_id
1 'polypeptide(L)'
;MMRDFSGGDRNSDLITLNIYRLMRETGALREGNDYLEMAELALKLGSPGEALEVIKRGSGAQAYQRDSEKSAAKDREATASKLEAEDRATLAKFEAEAKAAKAGEGDVRLGQALLSYGQTDKAVEAMQRGIGKGGLRNADEAQILLGLALLRVERKDEAIAAFKATPGKDAKFAQLARLWSIHAANEPLTDDAEG
;
A
#
# COMPACT_ATOMS: atom_id res chain seq x y z
N MET A 1 3.85 -20.54 6.48
CA MET A 1 4.69 -20.48 7.71
C MET A 1 5.16 -19.05 7.85
N MET A 2 4.42 -18.23 8.60
CA MET A 2 4.77 -16.82 8.82
C MET A 2 6.07 -16.76 9.62
N ARG A 3 7.12 -16.20 9.03
CA ARG A 3 8.32 -15.83 9.79
C ARG A 3 7.98 -14.57 10.59
N ASP A 4 7.99 -14.73 11.91
CA ASP A 4 7.93 -13.64 12.87
C ASP A 4 9.25 -12.86 12.80
N PHE A 5 9.24 -11.72 12.12
CA PHE A 5 10.33 -10.75 12.16
C PHE A 5 10.08 -9.83 13.35
N SER A 6 10.21 -10.38 14.56
CA SER A 6 10.06 -9.63 15.81
C SER A 6 11.29 -8.78 16.09
N GLY A 7 11.17 -7.46 15.93
CA GLY A 7 12.22 -6.50 16.30
C GLY A 7 11.80 -5.03 16.22
N GLY A 8 10.65 -4.70 15.64
CA GLY A 8 10.12 -3.35 15.57
C GLY A 8 8.63 -3.31 15.92
N ASP A 9 8.17 -2.20 16.44
CA ASP A 9 6.74 -1.97 16.64
C ASP A 9 6.06 -1.97 15.25
N ARG A 10 5.22 -2.99 14.99
CA ARG A 10 4.48 -3.14 13.73
C ARG A 10 3.72 -1.87 13.36
N ASN A 11 3.20 -1.14 14.33
CA ASN A 11 2.50 0.11 14.10
C ASN A 11 3.43 1.19 13.56
N SER A 12 4.66 1.26 14.07
CA SER A 12 5.71 2.15 13.56
C SER A 12 6.09 1.83 12.11
N ASP A 13 6.24 0.53 11.77
CA ASP A 13 6.52 0.10 10.40
C ASP A 13 5.40 0.49 9.44
N LEU A 14 4.13 0.31 9.85
CA LEU A 14 2.96 0.69 9.05
C LEU A 14 2.92 2.21 8.80
N ILE A 15 3.21 3.01 9.83
CA ILE A 15 3.26 4.48 9.71
C ILE A 15 4.37 4.87 8.74
N THR A 16 5.55 4.30 8.90
CA THR A 16 6.71 4.59 8.05
C THR A 16 6.44 4.20 6.58
N LEU A 17 5.85 3.02 6.34
CA LEU A 17 5.46 2.62 4.98
C LEU A 17 4.45 3.60 4.36
N ASN A 18 3.48 4.08 5.14
CA ASN A 18 2.50 5.05 4.64
C ASN A 18 3.11 6.44 4.38
N ILE A 19 4.16 6.84 5.11
CA ILE A 19 4.96 8.04 4.79
C ILE A 19 5.67 7.84 3.45
N TYR A 20 6.33 6.71 3.23
CA TYR A 20 6.96 6.39 1.93
C TYR A 20 5.97 6.37 0.78
N ARG A 21 4.75 5.85 0.99
CA ARG A 21 3.68 5.90 -0.01
C ARG A 21 3.35 7.36 -0.39
N LEU A 22 3.22 8.24 0.60
CA LEU A 22 2.98 9.66 0.34
C LEU A 22 4.17 10.31 -0.38
N MET A 23 5.40 10.02 0.02
CA MET A 23 6.60 10.50 -0.69
C MET A 23 6.63 10.03 -2.13
N ARG A 24 6.22 8.80 -2.41
CA ARG A 24 6.11 8.25 -3.77
C ARG A 24 5.10 9.01 -4.61
N GLU A 25 3.90 9.24 -4.09
CA GLU A 25 2.83 9.93 -4.83
C GLU A 25 3.16 11.43 -5.05
N THR A 26 3.84 12.07 -4.12
CA THR A 26 4.27 13.49 -4.24
C THR A 26 5.58 13.67 -5.02
N GLY A 27 6.21 12.58 -5.50
CA GLY A 27 7.51 12.64 -6.18
C GLY A 27 8.69 12.99 -5.26
N ALA A 28 8.52 12.90 -3.95
CA ALA A 28 9.56 13.12 -2.96
C ALA A 28 10.47 11.90 -2.74
N LEU A 29 10.07 10.71 -3.21
CA LEU A 29 10.87 9.50 -3.16
C LEU A 29 11.92 9.55 -4.29
N ARG A 30 13.19 9.83 -3.96
CA ARG A 30 14.24 10.10 -4.96
C ARG A 30 15.50 9.28 -4.79
N GLU A 31 15.91 9.04 -3.54
CA GLU A 31 17.16 8.38 -3.21
C GLU A 31 17.05 6.85 -3.31
N GLY A 32 18.11 6.17 -3.77
CA GLY A 32 18.11 4.71 -3.86
C GLY A 32 17.78 4.02 -2.54
N ASN A 33 18.27 4.56 -1.42
CA ASN A 33 17.96 4.04 -0.10
C ASN A 33 16.47 4.16 0.25
N ASP A 34 15.78 5.23 -0.14
CA ASP A 34 14.34 5.39 0.13
C ASP A 34 13.53 4.28 -0.52
N TYR A 35 13.85 3.96 -1.79
CA TYR A 35 13.21 2.86 -2.52
C TYR A 35 13.50 1.52 -1.85
N LEU A 36 14.73 1.28 -1.39
CA LEU A 36 15.13 0.04 -0.73
C LEU A 36 14.45 -0.13 0.63
N GLU A 37 14.35 0.94 1.43
CA GLU A 37 13.66 0.91 2.73
C GLU A 37 12.16 0.72 2.56
N MET A 38 11.52 1.42 1.62
CA MET A 38 10.11 1.23 1.32
C MET A 38 9.83 -0.22 0.89
N ALA A 39 10.67 -0.79 0.02
CA ALA A 39 10.51 -2.17 -0.43
C ALA A 39 10.69 -3.18 0.70
N GLU A 40 11.66 -2.95 1.60
CA GLU A 40 11.88 -3.80 2.77
C GLU A 40 10.70 -3.77 3.73
N LEU A 41 10.16 -2.58 4.02
CA LEU A 41 8.96 -2.43 4.84
C LEU A 41 7.75 -3.12 4.19
N ALA A 42 7.57 -2.98 2.88
CA ALA A 42 6.50 -3.65 2.16
C ALA A 42 6.62 -5.18 2.25
N LEU A 43 7.83 -5.75 2.08
CA LEU A 43 8.08 -7.18 2.28
C LEU A 43 7.79 -7.63 3.70
N LYS A 44 8.29 -6.90 4.69
CA LYS A 44 8.08 -7.16 6.13
C LYS A 44 6.60 -7.17 6.51
N LEU A 45 5.82 -6.29 5.89
CA LEU A 45 4.39 -6.14 6.15
C LEU A 45 3.50 -7.03 5.27
N GLY A 46 4.10 -7.85 4.40
CA GLY A 46 3.39 -8.84 3.59
C GLY A 46 2.75 -8.28 2.32
N SER A 47 3.39 -7.28 1.70
CA SER A 47 2.98 -6.66 0.44
C SER A 47 4.05 -6.85 -0.65
N PRO A 48 4.32 -8.08 -1.10
CA PRO A 48 5.40 -8.35 -2.03
C PRO A 48 5.20 -7.67 -3.40
N GLY A 49 3.96 -7.54 -3.87
CA GLY A 49 3.66 -6.80 -5.11
C GLY A 49 4.04 -5.33 -5.02
N GLU A 50 3.76 -4.67 -3.89
CA GLU A 50 4.17 -3.28 -3.67
C GLU A 50 5.71 -3.16 -3.60
N ALA A 51 6.38 -4.08 -2.94
CA ALA A 51 7.85 -4.11 -2.89
C ALA A 51 8.45 -4.23 -4.30
N LEU A 52 7.91 -5.12 -5.12
CA LEU A 52 8.36 -5.32 -6.51
C LEU A 52 8.13 -4.07 -7.36
N GLU A 53 6.96 -3.43 -7.25
CA GLU A 53 6.64 -2.18 -7.95
C GLU A 53 7.67 -1.08 -7.59
N VAL A 54 7.92 -0.92 -6.30
CA VAL A 54 8.83 0.12 -5.77
C VAL A 54 10.26 -0.08 -6.26
N ILE A 55 10.77 -1.32 -6.23
CA ILE A 55 12.13 -1.62 -6.71
C ILE A 55 12.26 -1.33 -8.20
N LYS A 56 11.30 -1.77 -9.01
CA LYS A 56 11.30 -1.50 -10.46
C LYS A 56 11.22 -0.01 -10.76
N ARG A 57 10.43 0.74 -9.98
CA ARG A 57 10.34 2.21 -10.11
C ARG A 57 11.68 2.88 -9.81
N GLY A 58 12.37 2.45 -8.73
CA GLY A 58 13.72 2.95 -8.42
C GLY A 58 14.75 2.64 -9.50
N SER A 59 14.66 1.45 -10.13
CA SER A 59 15.50 1.09 -11.28
C SER A 59 15.19 1.97 -12.49
N GLY A 60 13.92 2.19 -12.83
CA GLY A 60 13.49 3.06 -13.92
C GLY A 60 13.90 4.52 -13.73
N ALA A 61 13.87 5.01 -12.49
CA ALA A 61 14.32 6.34 -12.10
C ALA A 61 15.85 6.45 -11.99
N GLN A 62 16.59 5.36 -12.22
CA GLN A 62 18.06 5.30 -12.07
C GLN A 62 18.50 5.73 -10.64
N ALA A 63 17.70 5.45 -9.62
CA ALA A 63 17.97 5.87 -8.25
C ALA A 63 19.13 5.12 -7.59
N TYR A 64 19.40 3.88 -8.00
CA TYR A 64 20.47 3.05 -7.44
C TYR A 64 21.82 3.40 -8.05
N GLN A 65 22.56 4.28 -7.40
CA GLN A 65 23.84 4.78 -7.91
C GLN A 65 25.02 3.88 -7.49
N ARG A 66 25.00 3.40 -6.23
CA ARG A 66 26.06 2.59 -5.64
C ARG A 66 25.90 1.12 -5.98
N ASP A 67 27.00 0.37 -6.14
CA ASP A 67 26.94 -1.07 -6.43
C ASP A 67 26.27 -1.85 -5.29
N SER A 68 26.42 -1.42 -4.05
CA SER A 68 25.70 -1.98 -2.89
C SER A 68 24.18 -1.81 -3.00
N GLU A 69 23.70 -0.66 -3.50
CA GLU A 69 22.26 -0.42 -3.74
C GLU A 69 21.74 -1.27 -4.87
N LYS A 70 22.50 -1.39 -5.97
CA LYS A 70 22.12 -2.25 -7.11
C LYS A 70 22.02 -3.71 -6.69
N SER A 71 22.99 -4.21 -5.89
CA SER A 71 22.95 -5.57 -5.36
C SER A 71 21.75 -5.77 -4.45
N ALA A 72 21.52 -4.84 -3.51
CA ALA A 72 20.38 -4.90 -2.58
C ALA A 72 19.03 -4.84 -3.31
N ALA A 73 18.90 -4.03 -4.36
CA ALA A 73 17.70 -3.97 -5.19
C ALA A 73 17.44 -5.30 -5.88
N LYS A 74 18.47 -5.92 -6.49
CA LYS A 74 18.37 -7.22 -7.15
C LYS A 74 17.93 -8.33 -6.20
N ASP A 75 18.50 -8.37 -4.99
CA ASP A 75 18.16 -9.39 -4.00
C ASP A 75 16.71 -9.25 -3.51
N ARG A 76 16.28 -8.00 -3.27
CA ARG A 76 14.89 -7.70 -2.89
C ARG A 76 13.90 -7.96 -4.01
N GLU A 77 14.27 -7.66 -5.27
CA GLU A 77 13.46 -7.97 -6.45
C GLU A 77 13.23 -9.47 -6.59
N ALA A 78 14.27 -10.28 -6.44
CA ALA A 78 14.15 -11.74 -6.49
C ALA A 78 13.23 -12.26 -5.38
N THR A 79 13.38 -11.74 -4.15
CA THR A 79 12.54 -12.10 -3.00
C THR A 79 11.08 -11.68 -3.22
N ALA A 80 10.86 -10.44 -3.64
CA ALA A 80 9.52 -9.90 -3.90
C ALA A 80 8.81 -10.67 -5.03
N SER A 81 9.51 -10.96 -6.12
CA SER A 81 8.97 -11.73 -7.26
C SER A 81 8.52 -13.13 -6.86
N LYS A 82 9.33 -13.81 -6.02
CA LYS A 82 8.98 -15.14 -5.51
C LYS A 82 7.73 -15.09 -4.65
N LEU A 83 7.71 -14.18 -3.68
CA LEU A 83 6.56 -14.04 -2.75
C LEU A 83 5.30 -13.59 -3.46
N GLU A 84 5.40 -12.69 -4.46
CA GLU A 84 4.27 -12.28 -5.29
C GLU A 84 3.69 -13.45 -6.07
N ALA A 85 4.53 -14.30 -6.65
CA ALA A 85 4.07 -15.48 -7.40
C ALA A 85 3.34 -16.47 -6.47
N GLU A 86 3.83 -16.69 -5.25
CA GLU A 86 3.18 -17.52 -4.24
C GLU A 86 1.82 -16.94 -3.80
N ASP A 87 1.75 -15.64 -3.58
CA ASP A 87 0.50 -14.94 -3.24
C ASP A 87 -0.54 -15.05 -4.37
N ARG A 88 -0.13 -14.78 -5.61
CA ARG A 88 -1.03 -14.88 -6.78
C ARG A 88 -1.59 -16.29 -6.97
N ALA A 89 -0.79 -17.32 -6.70
CA ALA A 89 -1.23 -18.72 -6.81
C ALA A 89 -2.34 -19.07 -5.81
N THR A 90 -2.40 -18.37 -4.67
CA THR A 90 -3.39 -18.61 -3.62
C THR A 90 -4.49 -17.56 -3.56
N LEU A 91 -4.44 -16.51 -4.38
CA LEU A 91 -5.30 -15.32 -4.31
C LEU A 91 -6.79 -15.66 -4.38
N ALA A 92 -7.20 -16.54 -5.31
CA ALA A 92 -8.61 -16.91 -5.47
C ALA A 92 -9.19 -17.62 -4.24
N LYS A 93 -8.36 -18.50 -3.61
CA LYS A 93 -8.74 -19.16 -2.36
C LYS A 93 -8.86 -18.14 -1.22
N PHE A 94 -7.87 -17.26 -1.11
CA PHE A 94 -7.88 -16.21 -0.08
C PHE A 94 -9.07 -15.25 -0.24
N GLU A 95 -9.44 -14.92 -1.49
CA GLU A 95 -10.63 -14.10 -1.78
C GLU A 95 -11.91 -14.76 -1.28
N ALA A 96 -12.08 -16.07 -1.54
CA ALA A 96 -13.25 -16.83 -1.08
C ALA A 96 -13.32 -16.86 0.47
N GLU A 97 -12.18 -17.10 1.12
CA GLU A 97 -12.08 -17.10 2.58
C GLU A 97 -12.38 -15.72 3.18
N ALA A 98 -11.82 -14.64 2.60
CA ALA A 98 -12.06 -13.28 3.03
C ALA A 98 -13.54 -12.90 2.90
N LYS A 99 -14.18 -13.24 1.79
CA LYS A 99 -15.62 -12.99 1.58
C LYS A 99 -16.50 -13.70 2.62
N ALA A 100 -16.16 -14.94 2.98
CA ALA A 100 -16.91 -15.76 3.94
C ALA A 100 -16.68 -15.34 5.40
N ALA A 101 -15.56 -14.70 5.70
CA ALA A 101 -15.21 -14.30 7.06
C ALA A 101 -16.16 -13.21 7.60
N LYS A 102 -16.47 -13.29 8.91
CA LYS A 102 -17.30 -12.27 9.60
C LYS A 102 -16.53 -10.97 9.84
N ALA A 103 -15.22 -11.06 10.10
CA ALA A 103 -14.35 -9.90 10.29
C ALA A 103 -13.75 -9.43 8.97
N GLY A 104 -13.59 -8.12 8.82
CA GLY A 104 -13.16 -7.49 7.58
C GLY A 104 -11.64 -7.49 7.33
N GLU A 105 -10.83 -7.96 8.29
CA GLU A 105 -9.37 -7.95 8.17
C GLU A 105 -8.87 -8.65 6.90
N GLY A 106 -9.46 -9.81 6.56
CA GLY A 106 -9.13 -10.56 5.34
C GLY A 106 -9.43 -9.77 4.07
N ASP A 107 -10.56 -9.06 4.04
CA ASP A 107 -10.96 -8.23 2.90
C ASP A 107 -10.02 -7.03 2.70
N VAL A 108 -9.60 -6.36 3.78
CA VAL A 108 -8.63 -5.24 3.69
C VAL A 108 -7.28 -5.75 3.17
N ARG A 109 -6.78 -6.88 3.66
CA ARG A 109 -5.55 -7.50 3.16
C ARG A 109 -5.66 -7.94 1.70
N LEU A 110 -6.80 -8.51 1.31
CA LEU A 110 -7.10 -8.83 -0.10
C LEU A 110 -7.03 -7.56 -0.95
N GLY A 111 -7.68 -6.49 -0.50
CA GLY A 111 -7.66 -5.21 -1.19
C GLY A 111 -6.24 -4.65 -1.36
N GLN A 112 -5.40 -4.76 -0.34
CA GLN A 112 -3.99 -4.36 -0.42
C GLN A 112 -3.21 -5.18 -1.45
N ALA A 113 -3.39 -6.50 -1.49
CA ALA A 113 -2.78 -7.36 -2.50
C ALA A 113 -3.26 -7.00 -3.92
N LEU A 114 -4.58 -6.88 -4.11
CA LEU A 114 -5.17 -6.49 -5.40
C LEU A 114 -4.67 -5.14 -5.89
N LEU A 115 -4.52 -4.15 -4.99
CA LEU A 115 -3.99 -2.83 -5.30
C LEU A 115 -2.55 -2.92 -5.81
N SER A 116 -1.72 -3.72 -5.17
CA SER A 116 -0.32 -3.94 -5.59
C SER A 116 -0.20 -4.70 -6.92
N TYR A 117 -1.26 -5.40 -7.32
CA TYR A 117 -1.33 -6.14 -8.59
C TYR A 117 -2.03 -5.34 -9.71
N GLY A 118 -2.36 -4.06 -9.48
CA GLY A 118 -3.02 -3.21 -10.44
C GLY A 118 -4.51 -3.49 -10.64
N GLN A 119 -5.12 -4.36 -9.81
CA GLN A 119 -6.56 -4.65 -9.85
C GLN A 119 -7.33 -3.68 -8.95
N THR A 120 -7.21 -2.38 -9.26
CA THR A 120 -7.58 -1.30 -8.33
C THR A 120 -9.07 -1.24 -8.01
N ASP A 121 -9.96 -1.46 -8.99
CA ASP A 121 -11.41 -1.48 -8.75
C ASP A 121 -11.80 -2.58 -7.76
N LYS A 122 -11.26 -3.79 -7.96
CA LYS A 122 -11.48 -4.91 -7.04
C LYS A 122 -10.87 -4.65 -5.65
N ALA A 123 -9.76 -3.92 -5.60
CA ALA A 123 -9.16 -3.53 -4.34
C ALA A 123 -10.08 -2.59 -3.55
N VAL A 124 -10.68 -1.60 -4.21
CA VAL A 124 -11.68 -0.69 -3.61
C VAL A 124 -12.86 -1.50 -3.06
N GLU A 125 -13.46 -2.39 -3.87
CA GLU A 125 -14.58 -3.21 -3.44
C GLU A 125 -14.24 -4.08 -2.22
N ALA A 126 -13.07 -4.71 -2.22
CA ALA A 126 -12.61 -5.55 -1.12
C ALA A 126 -12.40 -4.72 0.16
N MET A 127 -11.73 -3.56 0.06
CA MET A 127 -11.49 -2.69 1.21
C MET A 127 -12.79 -2.11 1.77
N GLN A 128 -13.71 -1.65 0.93
CA GLN A 128 -15.03 -1.17 1.36
C GLN A 128 -15.81 -2.26 2.10
N ARG A 129 -15.82 -3.48 1.56
CA ARG A 129 -16.46 -4.63 2.21
C ARG A 129 -15.81 -4.94 3.57
N GLY A 130 -14.47 -4.93 3.64
CA GLY A 130 -13.74 -5.17 4.87
C GLY A 130 -14.00 -4.13 5.94
N ILE A 131 -14.00 -2.85 5.58
CA ILE A 131 -14.33 -1.75 6.49
C ILE A 131 -15.78 -1.87 6.98
N GLY A 132 -16.71 -2.20 6.09
CA GLY A 132 -18.11 -2.41 6.43
C GLY A 132 -18.35 -3.58 7.39
N LYS A 133 -17.59 -4.68 7.28
CA LYS A 133 -17.64 -5.80 8.24
C LYS A 133 -17.08 -5.44 9.61
N GLY A 134 -16.13 -4.52 9.68
CA GLY A 134 -15.45 -4.17 10.92
C GLY A 134 -14.50 -5.26 11.44
N GLY A 135 -14.18 -5.22 12.74
CA GLY A 135 -13.24 -6.18 13.35
C GLY A 135 -11.80 -6.04 12.84
N LEU A 136 -11.41 -4.84 12.44
CA LEU A 136 -10.10 -4.52 11.90
C LEU A 136 -9.09 -4.33 13.03
N ARG A 137 -7.89 -4.85 12.87
CA ARG A 137 -6.76 -4.61 13.78
C ARG A 137 -6.30 -3.15 13.72
N ASN A 138 -6.27 -2.59 12.51
CA ASN A 138 -5.91 -1.20 12.29
C ASN A 138 -6.90 -0.55 11.32
N ALA A 139 -7.96 0.06 11.90
CA ALA A 139 -8.98 0.74 11.11
C ALA A 139 -8.46 2.06 10.51
N ASP A 140 -7.46 2.69 11.14
CA ASP A 140 -6.84 3.91 10.64
C ASP A 140 -6.11 3.61 9.32
N GLU A 141 -5.30 2.56 9.28
CA GLU A 141 -4.62 2.12 8.06
C GLU A 141 -5.60 1.71 6.97
N ALA A 142 -6.65 0.97 7.31
CA ALA A 142 -7.63 0.52 6.33
C ALA A 142 -8.29 1.68 5.58
N GLN A 143 -8.61 2.78 6.27
CA GLN A 143 -9.16 3.99 5.64
C GLN A 143 -8.13 4.69 4.73
N ILE A 144 -6.86 4.75 5.15
CA ILE A 144 -5.80 5.31 4.31
C ILE A 144 -5.61 4.48 3.04
N LEU A 145 -5.57 3.15 3.16
CA LEU A 145 -5.44 2.25 2.00
C LEU A 145 -6.63 2.37 1.04
N LEU A 146 -7.86 2.49 1.56
CA LEU A 146 -9.04 2.74 0.74
C LEU A 146 -8.91 4.07 0.00
N GLY A 147 -8.52 5.15 0.69
CA GLY A 147 -8.31 6.45 0.06
C GLY A 147 -7.26 6.40 -1.06
N LEU A 148 -6.15 5.69 -0.84
CA LEU A 148 -5.12 5.46 -1.85
C LEU A 148 -5.65 4.70 -3.07
N ALA A 149 -6.43 3.64 -2.85
CA ALA A 149 -7.04 2.88 -3.94
C ALA A 149 -8.03 3.75 -4.74
N LEU A 150 -8.82 4.57 -4.06
CA LEU A 150 -9.77 5.51 -4.69
C LEU A 150 -9.06 6.59 -5.51
N LEU A 151 -7.92 7.12 -5.05
CA LEU A 151 -7.11 8.06 -5.84
C LEU A 151 -6.62 7.42 -7.14
N ARG A 152 -6.19 6.17 -7.10
CA ARG A 152 -5.69 5.45 -8.29
C ARG A 152 -6.77 5.16 -9.34
N VAL A 153 -8.06 5.21 -8.97
CA VAL A 153 -9.19 5.14 -9.91
C VAL A 153 -9.89 6.48 -10.07
N GLU A 154 -9.19 7.57 -9.77
CA GLU A 154 -9.62 8.96 -9.97
C GLU A 154 -10.93 9.36 -9.24
N ARG A 155 -11.34 8.57 -8.24
CA ARG A 155 -12.49 8.85 -7.37
C ARG A 155 -12.09 9.77 -6.21
N LYS A 156 -11.66 10.98 -6.56
CA LYS A 156 -11.03 11.96 -5.68
C LYS A 156 -11.87 12.33 -4.46
N ASP A 157 -13.15 12.64 -4.65
CA ASP A 157 -14.01 13.05 -3.55
C ASP A 157 -14.23 11.92 -2.53
N GLU A 158 -14.34 10.69 -3.02
CA GLU A 158 -14.47 9.51 -2.17
C GLU A 158 -13.15 9.20 -1.45
N ALA A 159 -12.00 9.42 -2.10
CA ALA A 159 -10.70 9.29 -1.46
C ALA A 159 -10.56 10.29 -0.29
N ILE A 160 -10.93 11.55 -0.49
CA ILE A 160 -10.94 12.58 0.56
C ILE A 160 -11.88 12.18 1.70
N ALA A 161 -13.06 11.63 1.37
CA ALA A 161 -14.01 11.14 2.36
C ALA A 161 -13.42 9.98 3.17
N ALA A 162 -12.75 9.01 2.52
CA ALA A 162 -12.08 7.90 3.20
C ALA A 162 -10.96 8.38 4.14
N PHE A 163 -10.12 9.32 3.72
CA PHE A 163 -9.08 9.89 4.59
C PHE A 163 -9.68 10.61 5.81
N LYS A 164 -10.76 11.38 5.61
CA LYS A 164 -11.47 12.06 6.71
C LYS A 164 -12.18 11.09 7.65
N ALA A 165 -12.56 9.90 7.17
CA ALA A 165 -13.18 8.86 7.97
C ALA A 165 -12.19 8.04 8.81
N THR A 166 -10.88 8.33 8.71
CA THR A 166 -9.85 7.69 9.54
C THR A 166 -10.17 7.94 11.02
N PRO A 167 -10.34 6.89 11.86
CA PRO A 167 -10.74 7.04 13.24
C PRO A 167 -9.81 7.89 14.11
N GLY A 168 -8.51 7.92 13.73
CA GLY A 168 -7.50 8.73 14.42
C GLY A 168 -7.18 8.24 15.82
N LYS A 169 -7.30 6.94 16.07
CA LYS A 169 -6.92 6.33 17.34
C LYS A 169 -5.44 6.50 17.65
N ASP A 170 -4.61 6.49 16.61
CA ASP A 170 -3.21 6.86 16.66
C ASP A 170 -3.03 8.24 16.03
N ALA A 171 -2.43 9.18 16.78
CA ALA A 171 -2.23 10.57 16.33
C ALA A 171 -1.39 10.66 15.04
N LYS A 172 -0.45 9.73 14.80
CA LYS A 172 0.37 9.70 13.60
C LYS A 172 -0.44 9.29 12.38
N PHE A 173 -1.37 8.31 12.50
CA PHE A 173 -2.31 7.98 11.44
C PHE A 173 -3.28 9.12 11.16
N ALA A 174 -3.78 9.82 12.18
CA ALA A 174 -4.61 11.01 11.99
C ALA A 174 -3.87 12.09 11.21
N GLN A 175 -2.59 12.33 11.53
CA GLN A 175 -1.76 13.27 10.80
C GLN A 175 -1.53 12.83 9.34
N LEU A 176 -1.23 11.56 9.10
CA LEU A 176 -1.08 11.01 7.76
C LEU A 176 -2.35 11.16 6.92
N ALA A 177 -3.50 10.81 7.48
CA ALA A 177 -4.79 10.95 6.81
C ALA A 177 -5.07 12.41 6.41
N ARG A 178 -4.69 13.35 7.28
CA ARG A 178 -4.79 14.79 6.96
C ARG A 178 -3.87 15.18 5.80
N LEU A 179 -2.62 14.72 5.79
CA LEU A 179 -1.67 14.98 4.70
C LEU A 179 -2.17 14.40 3.37
N TRP A 180 -2.69 13.19 3.39
CA TRP A 180 -3.31 12.57 2.23
C TRP A 180 -4.54 13.34 1.73
N SER A 181 -5.38 13.83 2.62
CA SER A 181 -6.54 14.66 2.25
C SER A 181 -6.11 15.97 1.56
N ILE A 182 -5.02 16.58 2.04
CA ILE A 182 -4.46 17.81 1.43
C ILE A 182 -3.87 17.49 0.06
N HIS A 183 -3.10 16.40 -0.06
CA HIS A 183 -2.55 15.96 -1.34
C HIS A 183 -3.66 15.70 -2.36
N ALA A 184 -4.65 14.91 -1.99
CA ALA A 184 -5.79 14.61 -2.83
C ALA A 184 -6.55 15.87 -3.30
N ALA A 185 -6.73 16.87 -2.41
CA ALA A 185 -7.42 18.11 -2.74
C ALA A 185 -6.64 18.97 -3.74
N ASN A 186 -5.30 18.91 -3.72
CA ASN A 186 -4.41 19.74 -4.55
C ASN A 186 -3.98 19.06 -5.86
N GLU A 187 -4.26 17.77 -6.04
CA GLU A 187 -3.95 17.07 -7.27
C GLU A 187 -4.87 17.59 -8.39
N PRO A 188 -4.32 18.10 -9.52
CA PRO A 188 -5.15 18.55 -10.63
C PRO A 188 -5.98 17.36 -11.12
N LEU A 189 -7.25 17.60 -11.46
CA LEU A 189 -8.02 16.64 -12.25
C LEU A 189 -7.27 16.46 -13.56
N THR A 190 -6.89 15.23 -13.89
CA THR A 190 -6.36 14.94 -15.23
C THR A 190 -7.50 15.15 -16.20
N ASP A 191 -7.43 16.23 -16.96
CA ASP A 191 -8.33 16.49 -18.08
C ASP A 191 -8.03 15.47 -19.20
N ASP A 192 -8.42 14.22 -19.02
CA ASP A 192 -8.51 13.25 -20.11
C ASP A 192 -9.86 13.38 -20.82
N ALA A 193 -10.07 14.56 -21.41
CA ALA A 193 -11.19 14.80 -22.30
C ALA A 193 -10.74 15.69 -23.47
N GLU A 194 -9.75 15.23 -24.25
CA GLU A 194 -9.63 15.70 -25.64
C GLU A 194 -9.08 14.58 -26.52
N GLY A 195 -9.93 14.06 -27.43
CA GLY A 195 -9.51 13.30 -28.58
C GLY A 195 -10.31 12.09 -28.92
#